data_ef93e5b904c731d72585513ba65d4a0b
#
_entry.id   ef93e5b904c731d72585513ba65d4a0b
#
_cell.length_a   1.000
_cell.length_b   1.000
_cell.length_c   1.000
_cell.angle_alpha   90.00
_cell.angle_beta   90.00
_cell.angle_gamma   90.00
#
_symmetry.space_group_name_H-M   'P 1'
#
loop_
_entity.id
_entity.type
_entity.pdbx_description
1 polymer ?
#
loop_
_entity_poly.entity_id
_entity_poly.type
_entity_poly.pdbx_seq_one_letter_code
_entity_poly.pdbx_strand_id
1 'polypeptide(L)'
;MGLKTSIEQEKIVFAYMLKRPQYLLHVEKDFFSNEDIQYVASSAKQFFKEYKETPSCEQMKALLKDDKKEIKNETIESIYNVEIISMDDEWLKDTTEAWLKWRAFNTNFIKAATMAKTTDVSLDNVKTVVDKCVGLLSDTTLMNFDRDLGFDFFDSENHKSIVENKIPYTWDYFNKSTHGGLDPKTLTCYIGGTNVGKSCLLCNDAAEFVRKGKNTIYITCEMSPPKVARRIACNLFDITGEEYDILVENQTKVMQSMKRLINNSWCPLGKLFIKEFPTSQGTTLDIERYVKEIEESEKFKVDVVIVDYINILGNYRDPHDSANTYMKIKTIAEDLRGLAVKMDFVCITASQVGRDALNSSDINIQDVSESMGLMHTVDNALGIIMTDDMRIGDIDEDGYPLLLLKSIGRCIAFLVALVLLVRENKRW
;
A
#
# COMPACT_ATOMS: atom_id res chain seq x y z
N MET A 1 -22.05 -16.63 -10.58
CA MET A 1 -22.20 -17.22 -11.92
C MET A 1 -21.03 -18.17 -12.11
N GLY A 2 -21.28 -19.50 -12.29
CA GLY A 2 -20.17 -20.47 -12.35
C GLY A 2 -19.36 -20.29 -13.63
N LEU A 3 -18.04 -20.28 -13.51
CA LEU A 3 -17.06 -20.22 -14.62
C LEU A 3 -17.05 -21.48 -15.53
N LYS A 4 -18.20 -22.12 -15.75
CA LYS A 4 -18.35 -23.10 -16.83
C LYS A 4 -18.39 -22.29 -18.13
N THR A 5 -17.25 -22.18 -18.77
CA THR A 5 -17.09 -21.46 -20.04
C THR A 5 -17.92 -22.13 -21.12
N SER A 6 -18.98 -21.43 -21.54
CA SER A 6 -19.66 -21.74 -22.79
C SER A 6 -18.82 -21.26 -23.97
N ILE A 7 -18.98 -21.87 -25.13
CA ILE A 7 -18.32 -21.45 -26.37
C ILE A 7 -18.62 -19.95 -26.65
N GLU A 8 -19.82 -19.49 -26.31
CA GLU A 8 -20.20 -18.07 -26.46
C GLU A 8 -19.38 -17.14 -25.56
N GLN A 9 -19.11 -17.54 -24.31
CA GLN A 9 -18.22 -16.76 -23.43
C GLN A 9 -16.78 -16.74 -23.96
N GLU A 10 -16.27 -17.83 -24.49
CA GLU A 10 -14.94 -17.86 -25.09
C GLU A 10 -14.85 -16.93 -26.32
N LYS A 11 -15.89 -16.83 -27.12
CA LYS A 11 -15.97 -15.88 -28.24
C LYS A 11 -15.96 -14.42 -27.77
N ILE A 12 -16.74 -14.09 -26.73
CA ILE A 12 -16.78 -12.74 -26.14
C ILE A 12 -15.40 -12.35 -25.60
N VAL A 13 -14.77 -13.23 -24.81
CA VAL A 13 -13.43 -13.01 -24.27
C VAL A 13 -12.40 -12.82 -25.40
N PHE A 14 -12.46 -13.65 -26.43
CA PHE A 14 -11.55 -13.51 -27.57
C PHE A 14 -11.80 -12.23 -28.38
N ALA A 15 -13.05 -11.84 -28.61
CA ALA A 15 -13.38 -10.58 -29.26
C ALA A 15 -12.84 -9.38 -28.47
N TYR A 16 -12.91 -9.41 -27.15
CA TYR A 16 -12.29 -8.38 -26.30
C TYR A 16 -10.76 -8.38 -26.40
N MET A 17 -10.13 -9.55 -26.46
CA MET A 17 -8.68 -9.66 -26.68
C MET A 17 -8.24 -9.09 -28.03
N LEU A 18 -9.05 -9.19 -29.08
CA LEU A 18 -8.76 -8.54 -30.36
C LEU A 18 -8.84 -7.02 -30.25
N LYS A 19 -9.75 -6.48 -29.44
CA LYS A 19 -9.85 -5.03 -29.14
C LYS A 19 -8.71 -4.55 -28.21
N ARG A 20 -8.23 -5.43 -27.32
CA ARG A 20 -7.17 -5.17 -26.32
C ARG A 20 -6.05 -6.22 -26.46
N PRO A 21 -5.19 -6.09 -27.48
CA PRO A 21 -4.31 -7.18 -27.91
C PRO A 21 -3.23 -7.58 -26.90
N GLN A 22 -2.98 -6.77 -25.85
CA GLN A 22 -2.10 -7.16 -24.76
C GLN A 22 -2.54 -8.45 -24.07
N TYR A 23 -3.84 -8.73 -24.00
CA TYR A 23 -4.36 -9.96 -23.41
C TYR A 23 -4.01 -11.21 -24.22
N LEU A 24 -3.82 -11.09 -25.55
CA LEU A 24 -3.41 -12.22 -26.41
C LEU A 24 -2.05 -12.79 -26.01
N LEU A 25 -1.16 -11.95 -25.45
CA LEU A 25 0.16 -12.40 -25.03
C LEU A 25 0.12 -13.43 -23.89
N HIS A 26 -0.94 -13.40 -23.10
CA HIS A 26 -1.15 -14.30 -21.94
C HIS A 26 -1.86 -15.59 -22.31
N VAL A 27 -2.38 -15.73 -23.53
CA VAL A 27 -3.07 -16.95 -23.99
C VAL A 27 -2.05 -18.06 -24.23
N GLU A 28 -2.28 -19.25 -23.67
CA GLU A 28 -1.58 -20.48 -23.99
C GLU A 28 -2.44 -21.40 -24.88
N LYS A 29 -1.81 -22.40 -25.46
CA LYS A 29 -2.40 -23.27 -26.48
C LYS A 29 -3.70 -23.94 -26.04
N ASP A 30 -3.84 -24.28 -24.75
CA ASP A 30 -4.96 -25.09 -24.23
C ASP A 30 -5.98 -24.25 -23.43
N PHE A 31 -5.98 -22.92 -23.59
CA PHE A 31 -6.87 -22.05 -22.82
C PHE A 31 -8.33 -22.10 -23.31
N PHE A 32 -8.55 -22.24 -24.62
CA PHE A 32 -9.90 -22.36 -25.19
C PHE A 32 -10.33 -23.84 -25.25
N SER A 33 -11.60 -24.10 -24.98
CA SER A 33 -12.15 -25.43 -25.07
C SER A 33 -12.50 -25.84 -26.52
N ASN A 34 -12.79 -24.82 -27.35
CA ASN A 34 -13.06 -25.04 -28.77
C ASN A 34 -11.76 -24.96 -29.57
N GLU A 35 -11.43 -26.02 -30.30
CA GLU A 35 -10.21 -26.16 -31.06
C GLU A 35 -10.06 -25.09 -32.17
N ASP A 36 -11.15 -24.61 -32.76
CA ASP A 36 -11.10 -23.62 -33.81
C ASP A 36 -10.77 -22.22 -33.22
N ILE A 37 -11.43 -21.88 -32.09
CA ILE A 37 -11.11 -20.63 -31.35
C ILE A 37 -9.66 -20.66 -30.89
N GLN A 38 -9.20 -21.78 -30.36
CA GLN A 38 -7.82 -21.98 -29.92
C GLN A 38 -6.80 -21.73 -31.06
N TYR A 39 -7.11 -22.26 -32.23
CA TYR A 39 -6.23 -22.10 -33.40
C TYR A 39 -6.22 -20.66 -33.90
N VAL A 40 -7.38 -20.03 -34.03
CA VAL A 40 -7.53 -18.62 -34.44
C VAL A 40 -6.84 -17.71 -33.41
N ALA A 41 -7.00 -17.95 -32.11
CA ALA A 41 -6.35 -17.16 -31.05
C ALA A 41 -4.82 -17.30 -31.08
N SER A 42 -4.31 -18.50 -31.34
CA SER A 42 -2.88 -18.75 -31.48
C SER A 42 -2.28 -18.00 -32.67
N SER A 43 -2.99 -18.02 -33.81
CA SER A 43 -2.58 -17.29 -35.01
C SER A 43 -2.66 -15.79 -34.84
N ALA A 44 -3.71 -15.28 -34.14
CA ALA A 44 -3.83 -13.86 -33.82
C ALA A 44 -2.70 -13.40 -32.87
N LYS A 45 -2.33 -14.24 -31.88
CA LYS A 45 -1.19 -13.96 -30.98
C LYS A 45 0.14 -13.89 -31.75
N GLN A 46 0.36 -14.81 -32.69
CA GLN A 46 1.57 -14.80 -33.52
C GLN A 46 1.64 -13.55 -34.40
N PHE A 47 0.54 -13.21 -35.05
CA PHE A 47 0.41 -12.00 -35.89
C PHE A 47 0.70 -10.74 -35.04
N PHE A 48 0.10 -10.65 -33.84
CA PHE A 48 0.35 -9.50 -32.96
C PHE A 48 1.81 -9.41 -32.51
N LYS A 49 2.48 -10.53 -32.27
CA LYS A 49 3.91 -10.51 -31.93
C LYS A 49 4.77 -9.94 -33.05
N GLU A 50 4.41 -10.24 -34.30
CA GLU A 50 5.17 -9.87 -35.49
C GLU A 50 4.85 -8.42 -35.95
N TYR A 51 3.58 -8.09 -36.06
CA TYR A 51 3.12 -6.83 -36.65
C TYR A 51 2.69 -5.77 -35.63
N LYS A 52 2.60 -6.11 -34.33
CA LYS A 52 2.11 -5.24 -33.24
C LYS A 52 0.65 -4.78 -33.38
N GLU A 53 -0.08 -5.35 -34.31
CA GLU A 53 -1.50 -5.11 -34.59
C GLU A 53 -2.26 -6.42 -34.57
N THR A 54 -3.58 -6.35 -34.31
CA THR A 54 -4.46 -7.51 -34.45
C THR A 54 -4.89 -7.71 -35.89
N PRO A 55 -4.92 -8.98 -36.36
CA PRO A 55 -5.39 -9.25 -37.72
C PRO A 55 -6.88 -8.96 -37.85
N SER A 56 -7.28 -8.37 -38.96
CA SER A 56 -8.70 -8.27 -39.33
C SER A 56 -9.26 -9.65 -39.69
N CYS A 57 -10.59 -9.77 -39.77
CA CYS A 57 -11.25 -11.02 -40.15
C CYS A 57 -10.74 -11.51 -41.53
N GLU A 58 -10.60 -10.62 -42.52
CA GLU A 58 -10.13 -10.96 -43.86
C GLU A 58 -8.64 -11.37 -43.85
N GLN A 59 -7.81 -10.71 -43.05
CA GLN A 59 -6.41 -11.12 -42.88
C GLN A 59 -6.32 -12.49 -42.23
N MET A 60 -7.16 -12.78 -41.24
CA MET A 60 -7.18 -14.10 -40.57
C MET A 60 -7.63 -15.19 -41.54
N LYS A 61 -8.65 -14.95 -42.38
CA LYS A 61 -9.08 -15.90 -43.44
C LYS A 61 -7.93 -16.17 -44.41
N ALA A 62 -7.20 -15.13 -44.81
CA ALA A 62 -6.07 -15.27 -45.71
C ALA A 62 -4.92 -16.07 -45.08
N LEU A 63 -4.61 -15.80 -43.80
CA LEU A 63 -3.56 -16.50 -43.05
C LEU A 63 -3.85 -17.99 -42.89
N LEU A 64 -5.12 -18.35 -42.70
CA LEU A 64 -5.52 -19.73 -42.41
C LEU A 64 -5.91 -20.53 -43.64
N LYS A 65 -5.92 -19.90 -44.84
CA LYS A 65 -6.33 -20.53 -46.09
C LYS A 65 -5.41 -21.66 -46.54
N ASP A 66 -4.12 -21.51 -46.30
CA ASP A 66 -3.08 -22.45 -46.77
C ASP A 66 -2.53 -23.31 -45.60
N ASP A 67 -3.20 -23.30 -44.46
CA ASP A 67 -2.71 -23.99 -43.29
C ASP A 67 -3.25 -25.44 -43.20
N LYS A 68 -2.55 -26.28 -42.42
CA LYS A 68 -2.83 -27.70 -42.29
C LYS A 68 -4.20 -28.02 -41.70
N LYS A 69 -4.82 -27.08 -41.01
CA LYS A 69 -6.17 -27.18 -40.44
C LYS A 69 -7.11 -26.28 -41.23
N GLU A 70 -7.93 -26.86 -42.10
CA GLU A 70 -9.02 -26.16 -42.78
C GLU A 70 -10.08 -25.68 -41.76
N ILE A 71 -10.06 -24.38 -41.44
CA ILE A 71 -11.14 -23.75 -40.68
C ILE A 71 -12.09 -23.08 -41.68
N LYS A 72 -13.38 -23.39 -41.57
CA LYS A 72 -14.38 -22.75 -42.45
C LYS A 72 -14.44 -21.25 -42.21
N ASN A 73 -14.50 -20.45 -43.27
CA ASN A 73 -14.64 -18.99 -43.24
C ASN A 73 -15.82 -18.55 -42.35
N GLU A 74 -16.95 -19.28 -42.37
CA GLU A 74 -18.11 -19.04 -41.51
C GLU A 74 -17.78 -19.12 -40.00
N THR A 75 -16.89 -20.05 -39.64
CA THR A 75 -16.41 -20.16 -38.23
C THR A 75 -15.57 -18.97 -37.84
N ILE A 76 -14.63 -18.51 -38.70
CA ILE A 76 -13.82 -17.33 -38.46
C ILE A 76 -14.72 -16.09 -38.31
N GLU A 77 -15.69 -15.93 -39.24
CA GLU A 77 -16.66 -14.83 -39.15
C GLU A 77 -17.47 -14.86 -37.87
N SER A 78 -17.93 -16.04 -37.45
CA SER A 78 -18.70 -16.19 -36.20
C SER A 78 -17.89 -15.83 -34.93
N ILE A 79 -16.57 -15.94 -34.97
CA ILE A 79 -15.66 -15.58 -33.90
C ILE A 79 -15.38 -14.08 -33.90
N TYR A 80 -15.23 -13.46 -35.08
CA TYR A 80 -14.91 -12.03 -35.25
C TYR A 80 -16.13 -11.11 -35.12
N ASN A 81 -17.32 -11.56 -35.49
CA ASN A 81 -18.55 -10.77 -35.53
C ASN A 81 -19.31 -10.73 -34.18
N VAL A 82 -18.63 -11.02 -33.09
CA VAL A 82 -19.23 -10.92 -31.74
C VAL A 82 -19.39 -9.43 -31.38
N GLU A 83 -20.64 -8.99 -31.22
CA GLU A 83 -20.94 -7.60 -30.82
C GLU A 83 -20.61 -7.39 -29.33
N ILE A 84 -19.44 -6.79 -29.06
CA ILE A 84 -19.02 -6.37 -27.70
C ILE A 84 -19.15 -4.86 -27.50
N ILE A 85 -19.52 -4.09 -28.53
CA ILE A 85 -19.57 -2.61 -28.48
C ILE A 85 -20.65 -2.11 -27.51
N SER A 86 -21.75 -2.86 -27.36
CA SER A 86 -22.85 -2.52 -26.45
C SER A 86 -22.63 -3.02 -25.02
N MET A 87 -21.55 -3.76 -24.75
CA MET A 87 -21.22 -4.31 -23.45
C MET A 87 -20.35 -3.32 -22.67
N ASP A 88 -20.51 -3.35 -21.33
CA ASP A 88 -19.69 -2.54 -20.43
C ASP A 88 -18.21 -2.94 -20.52
N ASP A 89 -17.31 -1.96 -20.73
CA ASP A 89 -15.88 -2.22 -20.95
C ASP A 89 -15.19 -2.72 -19.67
N GLU A 90 -15.63 -2.26 -18.48
CA GLU A 90 -15.10 -2.69 -17.19
C GLU A 90 -15.49 -4.14 -16.91
N TRP A 91 -16.75 -4.50 -17.14
CA TRP A 91 -17.21 -5.88 -17.06
C TRP A 91 -16.47 -6.81 -18.01
N LEU A 92 -16.22 -6.37 -19.28
CA LEU A 92 -15.47 -7.15 -20.26
C LEU A 92 -14.02 -7.36 -19.82
N LYS A 93 -13.38 -6.31 -19.25
CA LYS A 93 -12.05 -6.37 -18.67
C LYS A 93 -12.01 -7.41 -17.56
N ASP A 94 -12.83 -7.25 -16.53
CA ASP A 94 -12.86 -8.14 -15.36
C ASP A 94 -13.14 -9.60 -15.74
N THR A 95 -14.08 -9.78 -16.66
CA THR A 95 -14.44 -11.13 -17.15
C THR A 95 -13.27 -11.78 -17.89
N THR A 96 -12.56 -11.02 -18.74
CA THR A 96 -11.41 -11.52 -19.51
C THR A 96 -10.23 -11.84 -18.61
N GLU A 97 -9.93 -10.99 -17.64
CA GLU A 97 -8.84 -11.19 -16.68
C GLU A 97 -9.10 -12.39 -15.76
N ALA A 98 -10.33 -12.50 -15.23
CA ALA A 98 -10.74 -13.64 -14.42
C ALA A 98 -10.67 -14.94 -15.22
N TRP A 99 -11.11 -14.91 -16.48
CA TRP A 99 -11.05 -16.08 -17.36
C TRP A 99 -9.60 -16.48 -17.64
N LEU A 100 -8.70 -15.56 -17.98
CA LEU A 100 -7.29 -15.83 -18.22
C LEU A 100 -6.60 -16.39 -16.97
N LYS A 101 -6.81 -15.79 -15.80
CA LYS A 101 -6.28 -16.28 -14.53
C LYS A 101 -6.75 -17.71 -14.23
N TRP A 102 -8.04 -17.98 -14.44
CA TRP A 102 -8.61 -19.31 -14.20
C TRP A 102 -8.05 -20.36 -15.17
N ARG A 103 -7.90 -20.03 -16.45
CA ARG A 103 -7.31 -20.95 -17.46
C ARG A 103 -5.83 -21.21 -17.17
N ALA A 104 -5.06 -20.19 -16.86
CA ALA A 104 -3.66 -20.33 -16.47
C ALA A 104 -3.51 -21.19 -15.21
N PHE A 105 -4.36 -20.97 -14.20
CA PHE A 105 -4.36 -21.77 -12.98
C PHE A 105 -4.62 -23.26 -13.28
N ASN A 106 -5.65 -23.56 -14.05
CA ASN A 106 -5.97 -24.96 -14.39
C ASN A 106 -4.82 -25.62 -15.17
N THR A 107 -4.24 -24.93 -16.15
CA THR A 107 -3.11 -25.45 -16.93
C THR A 107 -1.91 -25.71 -16.04
N ASN A 108 -1.55 -24.76 -15.18
CA ASN A 108 -0.41 -24.88 -14.28
C ASN A 108 -0.66 -25.93 -13.18
N PHE A 109 -1.89 -26.06 -12.69
CA PHE A 109 -2.28 -27.10 -11.76
C PHE A 109 -2.11 -28.50 -12.35
N ILE A 110 -2.55 -28.71 -13.61
CA ILE A 110 -2.36 -29.97 -14.33
C ILE A 110 -0.87 -30.25 -14.53
N LYS A 111 -0.09 -29.25 -14.93
CA LYS A 111 1.38 -29.37 -15.08
C LYS A 111 2.04 -29.76 -13.74
N ALA A 112 1.68 -29.10 -12.65
CA ALA A 112 2.20 -29.40 -11.32
C ALA A 112 1.80 -30.79 -10.83
N ALA A 113 0.52 -31.17 -11.00
CA ALA A 113 0.03 -32.51 -10.64
C ALA A 113 0.70 -33.62 -11.47
N THR A 114 0.93 -33.37 -12.75
CA THR A 114 1.63 -34.32 -13.63
C THR A 114 3.09 -34.46 -13.20
N MET A 115 3.77 -33.34 -12.93
CA MET A 115 5.15 -33.34 -12.43
C MET A 115 5.26 -34.11 -11.11
N ALA A 116 4.36 -33.86 -10.17
CA ALA A 116 4.33 -34.57 -8.88
C ALA A 116 4.13 -36.08 -9.03
N LYS A 117 3.38 -36.54 -10.07
CA LYS A 117 3.15 -37.95 -10.33
C LYS A 117 4.25 -38.66 -11.10
N THR A 118 4.90 -37.94 -12.02
CA THR A 118 5.87 -38.53 -12.96
C THR A 118 7.31 -38.40 -12.50
N THR A 119 7.61 -37.51 -11.57
CA THR A 119 8.96 -37.33 -11.02
C THR A 119 9.21 -38.36 -9.92
N ASP A 120 10.32 -39.08 -10.02
CA ASP A 120 10.79 -39.94 -8.94
C ASP A 120 11.28 -39.09 -7.78
N VAL A 121 10.55 -39.08 -6.66
CA VAL A 121 10.79 -38.22 -5.51
C VAL A 121 11.66 -38.93 -4.49
N SER A 122 12.81 -38.34 -4.17
CA SER A 122 13.74 -38.81 -3.14
C SER A 122 13.91 -37.71 -2.05
N LEU A 123 14.55 -38.07 -0.92
CA LEU A 123 14.85 -37.11 0.14
C LEU A 123 15.72 -35.94 -0.36
N ASP A 124 16.55 -36.17 -1.38
CA ASP A 124 17.46 -35.17 -1.91
C ASP A 124 16.77 -34.17 -2.86
N ASN A 125 15.68 -34.56 -3.51
CA ASN A 125 15.04 -33.73 -4.53
C ASN A 125 13.61 -33.25 -4.16
N VAL A 126 13.04 -33.73 -3.07
CA VAL A 126 11.64 -33.44 -2.67
C VAL A 126 11.39 -31.92 -2.58
N LYS A 127 12.30 -31.18 -1.95
CA LYS A 127 12.20 -29.72 -1.83
C LYS A 127 12.15 -29.04 -3.20
N THR A 128 13.06 -29.42 -4.10
CA THR A 128 13.12 -28.85 -5.45
C THR A 128 11.87 -29.14 -6.27
N VAL A 129 11.28 -30.34 -6.14
CA VAL A 129 10.03 -30.68 -6.83
C VAL A 129 8.86 -29.88 -6.26
N VAL A 130 8.76 -29.77 -4.93
CA VAL A 130 7.74 -28.98 -4.27
C VAL A 130 7.85 -27.49 -4.66
N ASP A 131 9.05 -26.92 -4.61
CA ASP A 131 9.29 -25.51 -4.97
C ASP A 131 8.90 -25.23 -6.43
N LYS A 132 9.19 -26.16 -7.36
CA LYS A 132 8.77 -26.03 -8.76
C LYS A 132 7.25 -26.11 -8.91
N CYS A 133 6.56 -27.02 -8.21
CA CYS A 133 5.11 -27.12 -8.24
C CYS A 133 4.44 -25.86 -7.68
N VAL A 134 4.96 -25.34 -6.55
CA VAL A 134 4.50 -24.08 -5.96
C VAL A 134 4.75 -22.91 -6.89
N GLY A 135 5.93 -22.84 -7.52
CA GLY A 135 6.27 -21.80 -8.50
C GLY A 135 5.27 -21.73 -9.65
N LEU A 136 4.93 -22.87 -10.26
CA LEU A 136 3.93 -22.94 -11.33
C LEU A 136 2.56 -22.37 -10.92
N LEU A 137 2.13 -22.59 -9.67
CA LEU A 137 0.87 -22.05 -9.16
C LEU A 137 0.98 -20.56 -8.81
N SER A 138 2.12 -20.14 -8.26
CA SER A 138 2.39 -18.74 -7.90
C SER A 138 2.45 -17.86 -9.14
N ASP A 139 2.98 -18.33 -10.26
CA ASP A 139 3.02 -17.59 -11.52
C ASP A 139 1.62 -17.10 -11.96
N THR A 140 0.58 -17.88 -11.63
CA THR A 140 -0.79 -17.51 -11.97
C THR A 140 -1.29 -16.31 -11.13
N THR A 141 -0.90 -16.25 -9.85
CA THR A 141 -1.28 -15.14 -8.97
C THR A 141 -0.53 -13.86 -9.32
N LEU A 142 0.66 -13.98 -9.91
CA LEU A 142 1.50 -12.87 -10.36
C LEU A 142 1.11 -12.35 -11.76
N MET A 143 0.13 -12.98 -12.45
CA MET A 143 -0.36 -12.46 -13.74
C MET A 143 -0.95 -11.06 -13.55
N ASN A 144 -0.21 -10.08 -14.02
CA ASN A 144 -0.66 -8.69 -14.09
C ASN A 144 -0.97 -8.34 -15.55
N PHE A 145 -2.19 -7.89 -15.80
CA PHE A 145 -2.66 -7.50 -17.13
C PHE A 145 -2.52 -5.99 -17.36
N ASP A 146 -2.51 -5.22 -16.29
CA ASP A 146 -2.17 -3.82 -16.35
C ASP A 146 -0.64 -3.73 -16.50
N ARG A 147 -0.19 -3.67 -17.76
CA ARG A 147 1.20 -3.32 -18.04
C ARG A 147 1.37 -1.85 -17.71
N ASP A 148 1.67 -1.57 -16.47
CA ASP A 148 2.36 -0.34 -16.14
C ASP A 148 3.76 -0.44 -16.76
N LEU A 149 3.90 0.06 -17.97
CA LEU A 149 5.20 0.14 -18.65
C LEU A 149 6.10 1.20 -18.03
N GLY A 150 5.62 1.84 -16.95
CA GLY A 150 6.29 2.97 -16.35
C GLY A 150 6.04 4.27 -17.13
N PHE A 151 6.74 5.31 -16.72
CA PHE A 151 6.66 6.63 -17.31
C PHE A 151 7.45 6.66 -18.63
N ASP A 152 6.76 6.80 -19.77
CA ASP A 152 7.44 7.06 -21.05
C ASP A 152 7.90 8.52 -21.08
N PHE A 153 9.21 8.71 -20.95
CA PHE A 153 9.83 10.02 -20.88
C PHE A 153 9.64 10.84 -22.19
N PHE A 154 9.49 10.18 -23.33
CA PHE A 154 9.33 10.87 -24.62
C PHE A 154 7.88 11.13 -25.00
N ASP A 155 6.91 10.61 -24.24
CA ASP A 155 5.51 10.96 -24.40
C ASP A 155 5.21 12.30 -23.69
N SER A 156 4.92 13.34 -24.47
CA SER A 156 4.63 14.67 -23.91
C SER A 156 3.39 14.73 -23.03
N GLU A 157 2.43 13.81 -23.18
CA GLU A 157 1.24 13.73 -22.34
C GLU A 157 1.59 13.34 -20.90
N ASN A 158 2.64 12.56 -20.72
CA ASN A 158 3.13 12.16 -19.40
C ASN A 158 3.78 13.33 -18.61
N HIS A 159 4.17 14.41 -19.33
CA HIS A 159 4.75 15.60 -18.69
C HIS A 159 3.71 16.67 -18.32
N LYS A 160 2.42 16.40 -18.49
CA LYS A 160 1.39 17.26 -17.91
C LYS A 160 1.60 17.29 -16.40
N SER A 161 1.59 18.51 -15.82
CA SER A 161 1.89 18.72 -14.41
C SER A 161 1.12 17.71 -13.55
N ILE A 162 1.85 16.79 -12.97
CA ILE A 162 1.32 15.90 -11.95
C ILE A 162 1.02 16.81 -10.77
N VAL A 163 -0.25 17.10 -10.54
CA VAL A 163 -0.68 17.72 -9.29
C VAL A 163 -0.48 16.65 -8.22
N GLU A 164 0.69 16.69 -7.61
CA GLU A 164 0.98 15.82 -6.48
C GLU A 164 -0.01 16.18 -5.37
N ASN A 165 -0.87 15.23 -5.01
CA ASN A 165 -1.82 15.36 -3.91
C ASN A 165 -1.08 15.22 -2.58
N LYS A 166 -0.17 16.16 -2.29
CA LYS A 166 0.56 16.19 -1.02
C LYS A 166 -0.41 16.32 0.14
N ILE A 167 -0.08 15.65 1.23
CA ILE A 167 -0.83 15.74 2.47
C ILE A 167 -0.14 16.77 3.36
N PRO A 168 -0.76 17.94 3.59
CA PRO A 168 -0.17 18.97 4.44
C PRO A 168 0.10 18.41 5.83
N TYR A 169 1.36 18.54 6.26
CA TYR A 169 1.81 18.09 7.56
C TYR A 169 1.36 19.05 8.67
N THR A 170 1.51 18.63 9.91
CA THR A 170 1.11 19.41 11.09
C THR A 170 1.80 20.77 11.16
N TRP A 171 3.07 20.84 10.74
CA TRP A 171 3.89 22.04 10.89
C TRP A 171 4.14 22.77 9.57
N ASP A 172 3.84 24.05 9.55
CA ASP A 172 4.03 24.92 8.38
C ASP A 172 5.47 24.97 7.87
N TYR A 173 6.43 24.89 8.77
CA TYR A 173 7.84 24.87 8.39
C TYR A 173 8.15 23.63 7.54
N PHE A 174 7.65 22.46 7.95
CA PHE A 174 7.84 21.22 7.20
C PHE A 174 7.13 21.27 5.85
N ASN A 175 5.91 21.82 5.82
CA ASN A 175 5.16 22.01 4.58
C ASN A 175 5.90 22.94 3.61
N LYS A 176 6.55 24.00 4.10
CA LYS A 176 7.38 24.88 3.26
C LYS A 176 8.60 24.14 2.71
N SER A 177 9.27 23.35 3.56
CA SER A 177 10.47 22.59 3.17
C SER A 177 10.18 21.48 2.18
N THR A 178 8.98 20.87 2.24
CA THR A 178 8.53 19.78 1.36
C THR A 178 7.63 20.26 0.22
N HIS A 179 7.52 21.57 0.03
CA HIS A 179 6.68 22.15 -1.02
C HIS A 179 5.20 21.69 -0.99
N GLY A 180 4.62 21.62 0.21
CA GLY A 180 3.20 21.35 0.38
C GLY A 180 2.85 20.22 1.35
N GLY A 181 3.81 19.47 1.85
CA GLY A 181 3.58 18.40 2.83
C GLY A 181 4.20 17.06 2.45
N LEU A 182 3.61 15.99 2.94
CA LEU A 182 4.04 14.62 2.70
C LEU A 182 3.57 14.14 1.33
N ASP A 183 4.46 13.51 0.59
CA ASP A 183 4.10 12.84 -0.65
C ASP A 183 3.40 11.52 -0.36
N PRO A 184 2.33 11.16 -1.09
CA PRO A 184 1.82 9.80 -1.09
C PRO A 184 2.92 8.78 -1.41
N LYS A 185 2.75 7.54 -0.97
CA LYS A 185 3.72 6.45 -1.22
C LYS A 185 5.05 6.63 -0.47
N THR A 186 5.08 7.43 0.59
CA THR A 186 6.27 7.66 1.41
C THR A 186 6.13 7.12 2.82
N LEU A 187 7.29 6.85 3.44
CA LEU A 187 7.42 6.45 4.84
C LEU A 187 8.14 7.55 5.62
N THR A 188 7.47 8.11 6.61
CA THR A 188 8.01 9.08 7.56
C THR A 188 8.21 8.41 8.92
N CYS A 189 9.36 8.64 9.56
CA CYS A 189 9.65 8.05 10.87
C CYS A 189 10.10 9.10 11.89
N TYR A 190 9.46 9.09 13.05
CA TYR A 190 9.94 9.77 14.26
C TYR A 190 10.96 8.91 14.98
N ILE A 191 12.11 9.48 15.28
CA ILE A 191 13.21 8.79 15.95
C ILE A 191 13.48 9.49 17.28
N GLY A 192 13.47 8.75 18.36
CA GLY A 192 13.74 9.36 19.67
C GLY A 192 13.82 8.34 20.80
N GLY A 193 14.32 8.78 21.94
CA GLY A 193 14.45 7.99 23.15
C GLY A 193 13.10 7.54 23.74
N THR A 194 13.18 6.83 24.84
CA THR A 194 11.98 6.46 25.60
C THR A 194 11.41 7.70 26.29
N ASN A 195 10.07 7.82 26.31
CA ASN A 195 9.35 8.91 26.98
C ASN A 195 9.65 10.33 26.47
N VAL A 196 10.11 10.49 25.23
CA VAL A 196 10.31 11.79 24.59
C VAL A 196 9.07 12.30 23.82
N GLY A 197 7.94 11.63 23.90
CA GLY A 197 6.69 12.06 23.31
C GLY A 197 6.35 11.52 21.92
N LYS A 198 7.04 10.48 21.42
CA LYS A 198 6.78 9.91 20.08
C LYS A 198 5.29 9.60 19.83
N SER A 199 4.66 8.82 20.72
CA SER A 199 3.24 8.48 20.59
C SER A 199 2.31 9.68 20.73
N CYS A 200 2.71 10.72 21.48
CA CYS A 200 1.96 11.97 21.56
C CYS A 200 1.98 12.70 20.22
N LEU A 201 3.14 12.76 19.55
CA LEU A 201 3.25 13.35 18.22
C LEU A 201 2.42 12.58 17.18
N LEU A 202 2.49 11.25 17.20
CA LEU A 202 1.66 10.42 16.30
C LEU A 202 0.15 10.64 16.53
N CYS A 203 -0.29 10.79 17.78
CA CYS A 203 -1.68 11.13 18.10
C CYS A 203 -2.06 12.55 17.63
N ASN A 204 -1.13 13.51 17.76
CA ASN A 204 -1.32 14.87 17.26
C ASN A 204 -1.45 14.89 15.74
N ASP A 205 -0.59 14.17 15.04
CA ASP A 205 -0.66 14.04 13.58
C ASP A 205 -1.99 13.43 13.14
N ALA A 206 -2.45 12.37 13.82
CA ALA A 206 -3.75 11.78 13.53
C ALA A 206 -4.88 12.80 13.65
N ALA A 207 -4.88 13.62 14.71
CA ALA A 207 -5.86 14.67 14.91
C ALA A 207 -5.83 15.71 13.78
N GLU A 208 -4.63 16.15 13.39
CA GLU A 208 -4.45 17.17 12.35
C GLU A 208 -4.83 16.66 10.96
N PHE A 209 -4.50 15.43 10.61
CA PHE A 209 -4.93 14.84 9.35
C PHE A 209 -6.45 14.72 9.26
N VAL A 210 -7.10 14.30 10.34
CA VAL A 210 -8.57 14.27 10.43
C VAL A 210 -9.17 15.67 10.24
N ARG A 211 -8.60 16.72 10.89
CA ARG A 211 -9.05 18.10 10.68
C ARG A 211 -8.89 18.59 9.25
N LYS A 212 -7.86 18.08 8.54
CA LYS A 212 -7.59 18.40 7.13
C LYS A 212 -8.37 17.52 6.14
N GLY A 213 -9.36 16.75 6.63
CA GLY A 213 -10.22 15.91 5.82
C GLY A 213 -9.56 14.63 5.32
N LYS A 214 -8.42 14.19 5.92
CA LYS A 214 -7.70 13.00 5.49
C LYS A 214 -8.16 11.76 6.26
N ASN A 215 -8.50 10.71 5.52
CA ASN A 215 -8.91 9.43 6.08
C ASN A 215 -7.69 8.72 6.67
N THR A 216 -7.70 8.54 7.98
CA THR A 216 -6.55 8.09 8.75
C THR A 216 -6.83 6.78 9.47
N ILE A 217 -5.90 5.85 9.38
CA ILE A 217 -5.85 4.64 10.20
C ILE A 217 -4.69 4.76 11.19
N TYR A 218 -4.97 4.56 12.47
CA TYR A 218 -3.97 4.50 13.54
C TYR A 218 -3.85 3.07 14.05
N ILE A 219 -2.70 2.47 13.80
CA ILE A 219 -2.34 1.14 14.32
C ILE A 219 -1.52 1.32 15.59
N THR A 220 -2.01 0.80 16.69
CA THR A 220 -1.28 0.78 17.95
C THR A 220 -0.83 -0.63 18.29
N CYS A 221 0.44 -0.79 18.68
CA CYS A 221 0.99 -2.06 19.15
C CYS A 221 1.42 -2.01 20.62
N GLU A 222 1.33 -0.84 21.26
CA GLU A 222 1.73 -0.62 22.66
C GLU A 222 0.56 -0.19 23.53
N MET A 223 -0.25 0.74 23.05
CA MET A 223 -1.34 1.32 23.84
C MET A 223 -2.70 0.77 23.42
N SER A 224 -3.61 0.62 24.37
CA SER A 224 -4.99 0.26 24.04
C SER A 224 -5.69 1.37 23.24
N PRO A 225 -6.62 1.04 22.32
CA PRO A 225 -7.34 1.99 21.51
C PRO A 225 -8.03 3.11 22.27
N PRO A 226 -8.65 2.88 23.46
CA PRO A 226 -9.23 3.96 24.26
C PRO A 226 -8.21 4.99 24.75
N LYS A 227 -6.97 4.57 25.07
CA LYS A 227 -5.92 5.51 25.49
C LYS A 227 -5.43 6.37 24.31
N VAL A 228 -5.30 5.79 23.12
CA VAL A 228 -4.99 6.53 21.90
C VAL A 228 -6.12 7.50 21.56
N ALA A 229 -7.37 7.01 21.59
CA ALA A 229 -8.56 7.82 21.34
C ALA A 229 -8.67 9.01 22.30
N ARG A 230 -8.37 8.81 23.59
CA ARG A 230 -8.33 9.87 24.60
C ARG A 230 -7.35 10.98 24.21
N ARG A 231 -6.12 10.63 23.84
CA ARG A 231 -5.10 11.61 23.41
C ARG A 231 -5.53 12.39 22.16
N ILE A 232 -6.02 11.68 21.16
CA ILE A 232 -6.50 12.32 19.92
C ILE A 232 -7.71 13.21 20.20
N ALA A 233 -8.65 12.76 21.03
CA ALA A 233 -9.85 13.52 21.38
C ALA A 233 -9.52 14.78 22.20
N CYS A 234 -8.57 14.74 23.12
CA CYS A 234 -8.11 15.94 23.84
C CYS A 234 -7.65 17.02 22.85
N ASN A 235 -6.90 16.63 21.82
CA ASN A 235 -6.48 17.55 20.76
C ASN A 235 -7.69 18.02 19.92
N LEU A 236 -8.53 17.11 19.43
CA LEU A 236 -9.66 17.43 18.55
C LEU A 236 -10.70 18.32 19.21
N PHE A 237 -10.99 18.10 20.49
CA PHE A 237 -12.00 18.84 21.23
C PHE A 237 -11.43 20.05 21.99
N ASP A 238 -10.12 20.22 21.99
CA ASP A 238 -9.41 21.28 22.70
C ASP A 238 -9.74 21.26 24.22
N ILE A 239 -9.58 20.10 24.84
CA ILE A 239 -9.83 19.84 26.27
C ILE A 239 -8.69 19.08 26.92
N THR A 240 -8.61 19.16 28.25
CA THR A 240 -7.65 18.38 29.03
C THR A 240 -8.07 16.90 29.13
N GLY A 241 -7.13 16.04 29.54
CA GLY A 241 -7.44 14.63 29.82
C GLY A 241 -8.48 14.45 30.90
N GLU A 242 -8.48 15.27 31.95
CA GLU A 242 -9.47 15.24 33.04
C GLU A 242 -10.85 15.65 32.52
N GLU A 243 -10.91 16.71 31.71
CA GLU A 243 -12.17 17.13 31.08
C GLU A 243 -12.72 16.06 30.12
N TYR A 244 -11.85 15.34 29.41
CA TYR A 244 -12.25 14.23 28.57
C TYR A 244 -12.84 13.07 29.41
N ASP A 245 -12.20 12.70 30.51
CA ASP A 245 -12.67 11.62 31.39
C ASP A 245 -14.08 11.94 31.94
N ILE A 246 -14.33 13.21 32.29
CA ILE A 246 -15.68 13.68 32.70
C ILE A 246 -16.66 13.70 31.49
N LEU A 247 -16.15 14.07 30.30
CA LEU A 247 -16.96 14.15 29.08
C LEU A 247 -17.53 12.79 28.68
N VAL A 248 -16.71 11.73 28.74
CA VAL A 248 -17.10 10.38 28.28
C VAL A 248 -18.12 9.70 29.19
N GLU A 249 -18.29 10.18 30.43
CA GLU A 249 -19.37 9.72 31.31
C GLU A 249 -20.77 10.05 30.78
N ASN A 250 -20.86 11.01 29.83
CA ASN A 250 -22.12 11.44 29.27
C ASN A 250 -22.10 11.42 27.72
N GLN A 251 -22.68 10.35 27.15
CA GLN A 251 -22.72 10.17 25.68
C GLN A 251 -23.37 11.35 24.94
N THR A 252 -24.36 12.02 25.55
CA THR A 252 -25.00 13.19 24.93
C THR A 252 -24.01 14.34 24.78
N LYS A 253 -23.15 14.57 25.77
CA LYS A 253 -22.10 15.59 25.73
C LYS A 253 -21.04 15.23 24.70
N VAL A 254 -20.63 13.95 24.60
CA VAL A 254 -19.72 13.46 23.56
C VAL A 254 -20.28 13.75 22.17
N MET A 255 -21.54 13.40 21.91
CA MET A 255 -22.21 13.69 20.63
C MET A 255 -22.27 15.19 20.32
N GLN A 256 -22.51 16.03 21.34
CA GLN A 256 -22.52 17.49 21.17
C GLN A 256 -21.13 18.02 20.80
N SER A 257 -20.08 17.52 21.45
CA SER A 257 -18.69 17.87 21.15
C SER A 257 -18.30 17.46 19.73
N MET A 258 -18.68 16.25 19.29
CA MET A 258 -18.48 15.81 17.90
C MET A 258 -19.22 16.70 16.91
N LYS A 259 -20.49 17.05 17.18
CA LYS A 259 -21.25 17.97 16.33
C LYS A 259 -20.61 19.35 16.26
N ARG A 260 -20.10 19.88 17.38
CA ARG A 260 -19.39 21.16 17.40
C ARG A 260 -18.11 21.09 16.56
N LEU A 261 -17.34 20.02 16.70
CA LEU A 261 -16.13 19.80 15.89
C LEU A 261 -16.46 19.81 14.40
N ILE A 262 -17.48 19.07 13.97
CA ILE A 262 -17.93 19.01 12.57
C ILE A 262 -18.38 20.38 12.09
N ASN A 263 -19.23 21.09 12.86
CA ASN A 263 -19.78 22.38 12.48
C ASN A 263 -18.73 23.49 12.40
N ASN A 264 -17.68 23.41 13.22
CA ASN A 264 -16.60 24.41 13.27
C ASN A 264 -15.45 24.10 12.31
N SER A 265 -15.49 22.94 11.63
CA SER A 265 -14.46 22.57 10.68
C SER A 265 -14.62 23.33 9.36
N TRP A 266 -13.51 23.82 8.82
CA TRP A 266 -13.47 24.55 7.54
C TRP A 266 -13.59 23.62 6.32
N CYS A 267 -13.41 22.30 6.52
CA CYS A 267 -13.64 21.25 5.53
C CYS A 267 -14.32 20.04 6.19
N PRO A 268 -14.89 19.12 5.43
CA PRO A 268 -15.35 17.85 5.98
C PRO A 268 -14.21 17.11 6.70
N LEU A 269 -14.48 16.63 7.91
CA LEU A 269 -13.49 15.86 8.68
C LEU A 269 -13.19 14.53 7.98
N GLY A 270 -11.93 14.12 8.01
CA GLY A 270 -11.53 12.76 7.63
C GLY A 270 -12.08 11.71 8.60
N LYS A 271 -12.11 10.48 8.14
CA LYS A 271 -12.43 9.32 8.99
C LYS A 271 -11.18 8.93 9.81
N LEU A 272 -11.40 8.41 11.01
CA LEU A 272 -10.34 7.89 11.88
C LEU A 272 -10.73 6.53 12.42
N PHE A 273 -9.87 5.54 12.17
CA PHE A 273 -9.98 4.21 12.74
C PHE A 273 -8.74 3.89 13.57
N ILE A 274 -8.95 3.43 14.80
CA ILE A 274 -7.87 3.06 15.72
C ILE A 274 -7.96 1.55 15.94
N LYS A 275 -6.89 0.84 15.59
CA LYS A 275 -6.81 -0.62 15.69
C LYS A 275 -5.61 -1.03 16.52
N GLU A 276 -5.83 -1.90 17.49
CA GLU A 276 -4.77 -2.55 18.24
C GLU A 276 -4.35 -3.86 17.57
N PHE A 277 -3.05 -4.03 17.40
CA PHE A 277 -2.45 -5.32 17.09
C PHE A 277 -1.60 -5.78 18.27
N PRO A 278 -1.67 -7.07 18.65
CA PRO A 278 -0.83 -7.58 19.72
C PRO A 278 0.65 -7.40 19.41
N THR A 279 1.43 -7.01 20.42
CA THR A 279 2.88 -6.81 20.32
C THR A 279 3.54 -8.04 19.70
N SER A 280 4.41 -7.84 18.69
CA SER A 280 5.15 -8.85 17.93
C SER A 280 4.29 -9.87 17.16
N GLN A 281 2.96 -9.74 17.15
CA GLN A 281 2.06 -10.61 16.40
C GLN A 281 1.46 -9.90 15.18
N GLY A 282 1.17 -8.60 15.30
CA GLY A 282 0.70 -7.80 14.18
C GLY A 282 1.82 -7.59 13.16
N THR A 283 1.57 -7.93 11.90
CA THR A 283 2.51 -7.84 10.80
C THR A 283 2.06 -6.80 9.76
N THR A 284 2.94 -6.46 8.83
CA THR A 284 2.59 -5.58 7.69
C THR A 284 1.53 -6.18 6.78
N LEU A 285 1.42 -7.53 6.70
CA LEU A 285 0.34 -8.21 5.99
C LEU A 285 -1.01 -8.03 6.69
N ASP A 286 -1.03 -8.00 8.01
CA ASP A 286 -2.27 -7.77 8.77
C ASP A 286 -2.72 -6.32 8.61
N ILE A 287 -1.79 -5.37 8.55
CA ILE A 287 -2.06 -3.97 8.23
C ILE A 287 -2.67 -3.87 6.81
N GLU A 288 -2.07 -4.50 5.81
CA GLU A 288 -2.60 -4.51 4.44
C GLU A 288 -4.04 -5.04 4.40
N ARG A 289 -4.28 -6.17 5.05
CA ARG A 289 -5.60 -6.79 5.10
C ARG A 289 -6.63 -5.87 5.76
N TYR A 290 -6.26 -5.24 6.87
CA TYR A 290 -7.13 -4.34 7.60
C TYR A 290 -7.44 -3.06 6.81
N VAL A 291 -6.45 -2.46 6.13
CA VAL A 291 -6.67 -1.29 5.27
C VAL A 291 -7.67 -1.62 4.16
N LYS A 292 -7.50 -2.76 3.48
CA LYS A 292 -8.45 -3.21 2.44
C LYS A 292 -9.86 -3.42 2.99
N GLU A 293 -9.98 -4.07 4.15
CA GLU A 293 -11.28 -4.29 4.82
C GLU A 293 -12.00 -2.97 5.11
N ILE A 294 -11.27 -1.96 5.59
CA ILE A 294 -11.84 -0.64 5.87
C ILE A 294 -12.23 0.08 4.56
N GLU A 295 -11.39 0.06 3.54
CA GLU A 295 -11.72 0.70 2.24
C GLU A 295 -12.95 0.08 1.60
N GLU A 296 -13.08 -1.25 1.64
CA GLU A 296 -14.22 -1.97 1.09
C GLU A 296 -15.52 -1.74 1.89
N SER A 297 -15.43 -1.80 3.24
CA SER A 297 -16.61 -1.69 4.12
C SER A 297 -17.13 -0.25 4.21
N GLU A 298 -16.25 0.72 4.29
CA GLU A 298 -16.59 2.12 4.52
C GLU A 298 -16.64 2.95 3.23
N LYS A 299 -16.24 2.37 2.09
CA LYS A 299 -16.28 2.97 0.74
C LYS A 299 -15.54 4.30 0.63
N PHE A 300 -14.36 4.39 1.22
CA PHE A 300 -13.44 5.51 1.05
C PHE A 300 -12.01 5.02 0.90
N LYS A 301 -11.14 5.83 0.31
CA LYS A 301 -9.70 5.56 0.22
C LYS A 301 -9.00 6.04 1.48
N VAL A 302 -8.05 5.26 1.98
CA VAL A 302 -7.18 5.64 3.10
C VAL A 302 -6.08 6.55 2.59
N ASP A 303 -5.91 7.72 3.21
CA ASP A 303 -4.87 8.69 2.88
C ASP A 303 -3.60 8.51 3.73
N VAL A 304 -3.77 8.16 5.01
CA VAL A 304 -2.68 8.08 5.99
C VAL A 304 -2.81 6.83 6.85
N VAL A 305 -1.69 6.12 7.02
CA VAL A 305 -1.56 5.02 7.98
C VAL A 305 -0.48 5.38 8.99
N ILE A 306 -0.84 5.44 10.26
CA ILE A 306 0.06 5.68 11.39
C ILE A 306 0.30 4.37 12.11
N VAL A 307 1.56 4.03 12.39
CA VAL A 307 1.97 2.80 13.08
C VAL A 307 2.78 3.15 14.32
N ASP A 308 2.24 2.90 15.49
CA ASP A 308 2.85 3.20 16.80
C ASP A 308 3.23 1.89 17.52
N TYR A 309 4.47 1.42 17.43
CA TYR A 309 5.63 1.86 16.66
C TYR A 309 6.36 0.65 16.03
N ILE A 310 7.26 0.91 15.07
CA ILE A 310 7.84 -0.11 14.19
C ILE A 310 8.59 -1.23 14.91
N ASN A 311 9.30 -0.93 16.01
CA ASN A 311 10.17 -1.88 16.68
C ASN A 311 9.42 -3.09 17.29
N ILE A 312 8.12 -2.93 17.56
CA ILE A 312 7.27 -3.96 18.19
C ILE A 312 6.31 -4.65 17.22
N LEU A 313 6.40 -4.33 15.92
CA LEU A 313 5.74 -5.12 14.88
C LEU A 313 6.39 -6.49 14.71
N GLY A 314 5.58 -7.48 14.35
CA GLY A 314 6.04 -8.80 13.93
C GLY A 314 6.65 -8.77 12.52
N ASN A 315 7.67 -9.56 12.29
CA ASN A 315 8.26 -9.77 10.98
C ASN A 315 7.71 -11.05 10.35
N TYR A 316 6.82 -10.93 9.35
CA TYR A 316 6.25 -12.11 8.70
C TYR A 316 7.25 -12.88 7.85
N ARG A 317 8.37 -12.25 7.42
CA ARG A 317 9.43 -12.92 6.65
C ARG A 317 10.34 -13.75 7.53
N ASP A 318 10.42 -13.44 8.83
CA ASP A 318 11.16 -14.22 9.84
C ASP A 318 10.32 -14.34 11.12
N PRO A 319 9.33 -15.26 11.13
CA PRO A 319 8.43 -15.44 12.27
C PRO A 319 9.12 -15.90 13.55
N HIS A 320 10.33 -16.45 13.46
CA HIS A 320 11.10 -16.91 14.61
C HIS A 320 12.04 -15.84 15.16
N ASP A 321 12.01 -14.64 14.59
CA ASP A 321 12.80 -13.48 15.04
C ASP A 321 14.31 -13.82 15.19
N SER A 322 14.81 -14.68 14.29
CA SER A 322 16.19 -15.16 14.26
C SER A 322 17.18 -14.08 13.79
N ALA A 323 16.69 -13.08 13.07
CA ALA A 323 17.48 -11.93 12.64
C ALA A 323 17.83 -11.03 13.83
N ASN A 324 18.96 -10.33 13.74
CA ASN A 324 19.25 -9.29 14.71
C ASN A 324 18.24 -8.13 14.59
N THR A 325 18.06 -7.36 15.65
CA THR A 325 17.11 -6.25 15.73
C THR A 325 17.23 -5.27 14.56
N TYR A 326 18.45 -4.99 14.10
CA TYR A 326 18.73 -4.16 12.93
C TYR A 326 18.06 -4.69 11.66
N MET A 327 18.26 -5.98 11.35
CA MET A 327 17.67 -6.60 10.15
C MET A 327 16.15 -6.68 10.24
N LYS A 328 15.62 -6.96 11.43
CA LYS A 328 14.18 -6.97 11.69
C LYS A 328 13.56 -5.60 11.36
N ILE A 329 14.06 -4.52 11.95
CA ILE A 329 13.54 -3.17 11.76
C ILE A 329 13.66 -2.74 10.30
N LYS A 330 14.79 -3.04 9.65
CA LYS A 330 15.00 -2.76 8.23
C LYS A 330 13.94 -3.45 7.36
N THR A 331 13.74 -4.76 7.56
CA THR A 331 12.76 -5.53 6.77
C THR A 331 11.33 -5.00 6.96
N ILE A 332 10.93 -4.70 8.19
CA ILE A 332 9.62 -4.15 8.48
C ILE A 332 9.45 -2.76 7.83
N ALA A 333 10.49 -1.92 7.85
CA ALA A 333 10.46 -0.61 7.20
C ALA A 333 10.33 -0.73 5.67
N GLU A 334 11.06 -1.66 5.05
CA GLU A 334 10.94 -1.96 3.62
C GLU A 334 9.52 -2.43 3.27
N ASP A 335 8.92 -3.26 4.12
CA ASP A 335 7.55 -3.74 3.94
C ASP A 335 6.51 -2.64 4.10
N LEU A 336 6.63 -1.78 5.13
CA LEU A 336 5.73 -0.63 5.33
C LEU A 336 5.83 0.36 4.17
N ARG A 337 7.05 0.65 3.70
CA ARG A 337 7.24 1.53 2.54
C ARG A 337 6.67 0.90 1.27
N GLY A 338 6.90 -0.40 1.06
CA GLY A 338 6.32 -1.16 -0.04
C GLY A 338 4.79 -1.14 -0.01
N LEU A 339 4.21 -1.25 1.18
CA LEU A 339 2.76 -1.17 1.38
C LEU A 339 2.22 0.23 1.07
N ALA A 340 2.91 1.29 1.51
CA ALA A 340 2.55 2.67 1.19
C ALA A 340 2.56 2.92 -0.33
N VAL A 341 3.55 2.39 -1.05
CA VAL A 341 3.62 2.47 -2.52
C VAL A 341 2.47 1.70 -3.18
N LYS A 342 2.20 0.47 -2.71
CA LYS A 342 1.18 -0.42 -3.28
C LYS A 342 -0.23 0.14 -3.14
N MET A 343 -0.53 0.77 -2.00
CA MET A 343 -1.88 1.24 -1.67
C MET A 343 -2.03 2.76 -1.77
N ASP A 344 -0.97 3.47 -2.17
CA ASP A 344 -0.97 4.91 -2.44
C ASP A 344 -1.42 5.76 -1.25
N PHE A 345 -0.85 5.51 -0.06
CA PHE A 345 -1.06 6.31 1.14
C PHE A 345 0.28 6.82 1.71
N VAL A 346 0.20 7.76 2.65
CA VAL A 346 1.34 8.20 3.48
C VAL A 346 1.44 7.28 4.69
N CYS A 347 2.61 6.69 4.92
CA CYS A 347 2.88 5.92 6.14
C CYS A 347 3.71 6.75 7.12
N ILE A 348 3.28 6.78 8.38
CA ILE A 348 4.02 7.45 9.47
C ILE A 348 4.23 6.45 10.60
N THR A 349 5.45 6.39 11.11
CA THR A 349 5.79 5.52 12.24
C THR A 349 6.75 6.21 13.20
N ALA A 350 7.06 5.54 14.28
CA ALA A 350 8.10 5.93 15.21
C ALA A 350 9.10 4.79 15.42
N SER A 351 10.32 5.12 15.77
CA SER A 351 11.37 4.18 16.18
C SER A 351 12.07 4.66 17.43
N GLN A 352 12.42 3.71 18.26
CA GLN A 352 13.20 3.97 19.46
C GLN A 352 14.69 3.85 19.16
N VAL A 353 15.49 4.83 19.61
CA VAL A 353 16.96 4.77 19.53
C VAL A 353 17.54 4.02 20.72
N GLY A 354 18.75 3.44 20.51
CA GLY A 354 19.54 2.82 21.57
C GLY A 354 19.90 3.80 22.69
N ARG A 355 20.33 3.24 23.83
CA ARG A 355 20.60 4.02 25.07
C ARG A 355 21.73 5.03 24.90
N ASP A 356 22.68 4.77 24.02
CA ASP A 356 23.88 5.62 23.83
C ASP A 356 23.54 6.97 23.16
N ALA A 357 22.45 7.03 22.42
CA ALA A 357 21.96 8.25 21.79
C ALA A 357 21.11 9.17 22.72
N LEU A 358 20.75 8.67 23.90
CA LEU A 358 19.84 9.38 24.81
C LEU A 358 20.45 10.60 25.51
N ASN A 359 21.79 10.65 25.62
CA ASN A 359 22.50 11.69 26.37
C ASN A 359 23.17 12.74 25.49
N SER A 360 23.04 12.66 24.17
CA SER A 360 23.58 13.66 23.27
C SER A 360 22.55 14.76 23.02
N SER A 361 22.97 16.02 23.19
CA SER A 361 22.18 17.19 22.77
C SER A 361 22.01 17.26 21.23
N ASP A 362 22.58 16.30 20.50
CA ASP A 362 22.53 16.19 19.05
C ASP A 362 22.44 14.73 18.61
N ILE A 363 21.33 14.34 18.02
CA ILE A 363 21.16 13.00 17.43
C ILE A 363 21.79 13.03 16.04
N ASN A 364 22.93 12.34 15.88
CA ASN A 364 23.56 12.10 14.60
C ASN A 364 23.13 10.76 14.00
N ILE A 365 23.27 10.62 12.68
CA ILE A 365 22.97 9.35 11.98
C ILE A 365 23.74 8.15 12.62
N GLN A 366 24.90 8.40 13.20
CA GLN A 366 25.73 7.37 13.86
C GLN A 366 25.14 6.90 15.19
N ASP A 367 24.39 7.75 15.89
CA ASP A 367 23.76 7.45 17.18
C ASP A 367 22.52 6.54 17.02
N VAL A 368 22.04 6.39 15.78
CA VAL A 368 20.91 5.54 15.39
C VAL A 368 21.39 4.15 14.94
N SER A 369 22.49 3.65 15.53
CA SER A 369 23.19 2.42 15.08
C SER A 369 22.28 1.19 14.95
N GLU A 370 21.33 1.02 15.86
CA GLU A 370 20.32 -0.07 15.78
C GLU A 370 19.25 0.21 14.72
N SER A 371 19.09 1.46 14.29
CA SER A 371 18.10 1.91 13.31
C SER A 371 18.71 2.37 11.98
N MET A 372 20.02 2.14 11.73
CA MET A 372 20.65 2.52 10.47
C MET A 372 19.95 1.91 9.24
N GLY A 373 19.45 0.67 9.36
CA GLY A 373 18.65 0.06 8.31
C GLY A 373 17.36 0.81 8.02
N LEU A 374 16.71 1.36 9.05
CA LEU A 374 15.54 2.21 8.92
C LEU A 374 15.87 3.50 8.16
N MET A 375 17.00 4.15 8.48
CA MET A 375 17.43 5.40 7.83
C MET A 375 17.67 5.26 6.34
N HIS A 376 18.02 4.07 5.86
CA HIS A 376 18.18 3.81 4.43
C HIS A 376 16.85 3.62 3.69
N THR A 377 15.78 3.37 4.43
CA THR A 377 14.48 2.99 3.86
C THR A 377 13.45 4.12 3.93
N VAL A 378 13.49 4.95 4.99
CA VAL A 378 12.54 6.04 5.17
C VAL A 378 12.80 7.19 4.21
N ASP A 379 11.73 7.83 3.75
CA ASP A 379 11.80 9.02 2.91
C ASP A 379 12.04 10.28 3.77
N ASN A 380 11.43 10.32 4.96
CA ASN A 380 11.63 11.40 5.94
C ASN A 380 11.95 10.82 7.32
N ALA A 381 12.99 11.33 7.96
CA ALA A 381 13.35 10.99 9.33
C ALA A 381 13.43 12.25 10.20
N LEU A 382 12.70 12.24 11.31
CA LEU A 382 12.58 13.37 12.23
C LEU A 382 13.02 12.92 13.63
N GLY A 383 14.14 13.47 14.12
CA GLY A 383 14.64 13.20 15.46
C GLY A 383 13.91 14.03 16.51
N ILE A 384 13.43 13.37 17.56
CA ILE A 384 12.84 14.01 18.74
C ILE A 384 13.90 14.03 19.82
N ILE A 385 14.34 15.21 20.19
CA ILE A 385 15.35 15.42 21.21
C ILE A 385 14.70 16.09 22.42
N MET A 386 14.91 15.53 23.60
CA MET A 386 14.53 16.12 24.86
C MET A 386 15.72 15.98 25.82
N THR A 387 16.41 17.06 26.08
CA THR A 387 17.52 17.09 27.05
C THR A 387 17.00 17.17 28.48
N ASP A 388 17.87 16.85 29.46
CA ASP A 388 17.50 17.00 30.87
C ASP A 388 17.27 18.46 31.25
N ASP A 389 17.99 19.39 30.64
CA ASP A 389 17.78 20.82 30.81
C ASP A 389 16.40 21.25 30.30
N MET A 390 15.96 20.74 29.16
CA MET A 390 14.58 20.94 28.65
C MET A 390 13.50 20.36 29.55
N ARG A 391 13.82 19.28 30.29
CA ARG A 391 12.89 18.69 31.26
C ARG A 391 12.77 19.51 32.53
N ILE A 392 13.85 20.21 32.93
CA ILE A 392 13.98 20.85 34.24
C ILE A 392 13.74 22.35 34.18
N GLY A 393 14.00 23.01 33.07
CA GLY A 393 14.04 24.45 33.11
C GLY A 393 13.95 25.27 31.82
N ASP A 394 14.10 24.66 30.67
CA ASP A 394 13.91 25.40 29.43
C ASP A 394 12.42 25.46 29.08
N ILE A 395 11.79 26.45 29.65
CA ILE A 395 10.42 26.84 29.36
C ILE A 395 10.46 28.06 28.41
N ASP A 396 9.48 28.14 27.52
CA ASP A 396 9.28 29.32 26.71
C ASP A 396 8.80 30.53 27.54
N GLU A 397 8.61 31.67 26.90
CA GLU A 397 8.09 32.89 27.53
C GLU A 397 6.70 32.69 28.14
N ASP A 398 5.96 31.64 27.70
CA ASP A 398 4.63 31.26 28.17
C ASP A 398 4.67 30.15 29.26
N GLY A 399 5.85 29.63 29.61
CA GLY A 399 6.03 28.64 30.67
C GLY A 399 5.92 27.16 30.23
N TYR A 400 6.13 26.86 28.93
CA TYR A 400 6.05 25.49 28.41
C TYR A 400 7.42 24.88 28.14
N PRO A 401 7.59 23.56 28.35
CA PRO A 401 8.85 22.90 28.02
C PRO A 401 9.13 22.92 26.51
N LEU A 402 10.38 23.21 26.18
CA LEU A 402 10.86 23.25 24.80
C LEU A 402 11.13 21.83 24.30
N LEU A 403 10.56 21.49 23.13
CA LEU A 403 10.82 20.23 22.43
C LEU A 403 11.58 20.53 21.13
N LEU A 404 12.75 19.91 20.95
CA LEU A 404 13.53 20.05 19.75
C LEU A 404 13.24 18.93 18.75
N LEU A 405 12.78 19.29 17.54
CA LEU A 405 12.67 18.38 16.41
C LEU A 405 13.77 18.67 15.38
N LYS A 406 14.51 17.62 15.03
CA LYS A 406 15.58 17.71 14.05
C LYS A 406 15.29 16.78 12.85
N SER A 407 15.43 17.30 11.63
CA SER A 407 15.40 16.48 10.43
C SER A 407 16.72 15.70 10.28
N ILE A 408 16.65 14.38 10.16
CA ILE A 408 17.80 13.48 10.10
C ILE A 408 17.85 12.76 8.74
N GLY A 409 17.35 13.27 7.65
CA GLY A 409 17.22 12.44 6.46
C GLY A 409 17.45 13.05 5.10
N ARG A 410 17.36 12.20 4.13
CA ARG A 410 17.94 12.14 2.80
C ARG A 410 17.70 13.30 1.84
N CYS A 411 16.69 14.09 1.97
CA CYS A 411 16.34 15.04 0.90
C CYS A 411 16.62 16.50 1.17
N ILE A 412 16.94 16.91 2.37
CA ILE A 412 17.26 18.32 2.59
C ILE A 412 18.37 18.38 3.64
N ALA A 413 19.60 18.61 3.19
CA ALA A 413 20.71 19.00 4.03
C ALA A 413 20.47 20.44 4.54
N PHE A 414 19.42 20.62 5.33
CA PHE A 414 19.24 21.84 6.11
C PHE A 414 19.16 21.44 7.59
N LEU A 415 20.25 21.74 8.26
CA LEU A 415 20.32 21.78 9.70
C LEU A 415 19.36 22.88 10.17
N VAL A 416 18.16 22.51 10.54
CA VAL A 416 17.26 23.43 11.23
C VAL A 416 16.89 22.77 12.53
N ALA A 417 17.53 23.26 13.58
CA ALA A 417 17.00 23.11 14.92
C ALA A 417 15.66 23.85 14.95
N LEU A 418 14.58 23.11 14.77
CA LEU A 418 13.26 23.65 14.99
C LEU A 418 13.00 23.49 16.48
N VAL A 419 13.15 24.56 17.22
CA VAL A 419 12.57 24.68 18.55
C VAL A 419 11.06 24.74 18.32
N LEU A 420 10.41 23.58 18.34
CA LEU A 420 8.98 23.53 18.44
C LEU A 420 8.63 23.87 19.88
N LEU A 421 8.11 25.05 20.05
CA LEU A 421 7.17 25.35 21.09
C LEU A 421 6.00 24.39 20.85
N VAL A 422 6.06 23.17 21.43
CA VAL A 422 4.83 22.47 21.69
C VAL A 422 4.15 23.34 22.73
N ARG A 423 3.33 24.27 22.26
CA ARG A 423 2.25 24.72 23.10
C ARG A 423 1.52 23.43 23.46
N GLU A 424 1.89 22.85 24.58
CA GLU A 424 0.88 22.16 25.33
C GLU A 424 -0.20 23.22 25.49
N ASN A 425 -1.21 23.14 24.65
CA ASN A 425 -2.45 23.76 25.04
C ASN A 425 -2.61 23.34 26.49
N LYS A 426 -2.89 24.27 27.41
CA LYS A 426 -3.05 24.04 28.86
C LYS A 426 -3.95 22.86 29.24
N ARG A 427 -4.11 21.89 28.37
CA ARG A 427 -5.22 20.94 28.23
C ARG A 427 -4.80 19.51 27.94
N TRP A 428 -3.51 19.17 28.17
CA TRP A 428 -3.06 17.77 28.21
C TRP A 428 -3.25 17.13 29.58
#